data_1bbce2b30f0fa88ea5807e26b5d7da75
#
_entry.id   1bbce2b30f0fa88ea5807e26b5d7da75
#
_cell.length_a   1.000
_cell.length_b   1.000
_cell.length_c   1.000
_cell.angle_alpha   90.00
_cell.angle_beta   90.00
_cell.angle_gamma   90.00
#
_symmetry.space_group_name_H-M   'P 1'
#
loop_
_entity.id
_entity.type
_entity.pdbx_description
1 polymer ?
#
loop_
_entity_poly.entity_id
_entity_poly.type
_entity_poly.pdbx_seq_one_letter_code
_entity_poly.pdbx_strand_id
1 'polypeptide(L)'
;MTSFADIGKKEALKRLYEGSGFAAGTPVAHKVLLEGVDFNLVYFPLKHLGHKAVTAVTGELFSLLYHPETLSVVLGVSAKLDYPQVEEIWQGVTTAAKEYGYKNVSLDLQPSKNGLCISVSASGERSKLTEVRRPKPHIKDLLCVSGRLGAAYLGQCVMERELERFEKGESDRKELEQYKMLVGAYLKPELDPGIVGKLEEAEIIPSAGCLITHGLADAVKRIAEQTGFGAKVYADRIPFEGNSFELGRKLNLDPVSAAMNGGEDYQLLYVVPILEMEKFRRDFQTFDIVGHLAQSEVGTVLVTPEGVELPLRAQGWKEDE
;
A
#
# COMPACT_ATOMS: atom_id res chain seq x y z
N MET A 1 -14.58 -19.02 24.43
CA MET A 1 -14.40 -17.61 24.02
C MET A 1 -13.70 -17.62 22.69
N THR A 2 -14.26 -16.97 21.67
CA THR A 2 -13.65 -16.86 20.36
C THR A 2 -12.57 -15.78 20.44
N SER A 3 -11.32 -16.10 20.11
CA SER A 3 -10.23 -15.11 20.13
C SER A 3 -10.36 -14.14 18.96
N PHE A 4 -9.70 -12.97 19.04
CA PHE A 4 -9.65 -12.02 17.93
C PHE A 4 -8.95 -12.66 16.70
N ALA A 5 -7.94 -13.49 16.93
CA ALA A 5 -7.24 -14.21 15.85
C ALA A 5 -8.16 -15.18 15.09
N ASP A 6 -9.10 -15.84 15.81
CA ASP A 6 -10.06 -16.78 15.19
C ASP A 6 -11.11 -16.06 14.34
N ILE A 7 -11.49 -14.83 14.74
CA ILE A 7 -12.50 -14.02 14.02
C ILE A 7 -11.87 -13.38 12.77
N GLY A 8 -10.64 -12.90 12.87
CA GLY A 8 -9.98 -12.10 11.86
C GLY A 8 -10.43 -10.62 11.85
N LYS A 9 -9.57 -9.75 11.32
CA LYS A 9 -9.78 -8.29 11.33
C LYS A 9 -11.08 -7.88 10.63
N LYS A 10 -11.37 -8.44 9.46
CA LYS A 10 -12.51 -8.06 8.63
C LYS A 10 -13.84 -8.35 9.33
N GLU A 11 -14.04 -9.58 9.78
CA GLU A 11 -15.25 -9.99 10.47
C GLU A 11 -15.43 -9.29 11.82
N ALA A 12 -14.32 -9.03 12.53
CA ALA A 12 -14.37 -8.24 13.76
C ALA A 12 -14.84 -6.80 13.51
N LEU A 13 -14.31 -6.13 12.48
CA LEU A 13 -14.76 -4.79 12.08
C LEU A 13 -16.23 -4.78 11.69
N LYS A 14 -16.67 -5.73 10.86
CA LYS A 14 -18.08 -5.87 10.46
C LYS A 14 -19.00 -5.94 11.68
N ARG A 15 -18.72 -6.85 12.63
CA ARG A 15 -19.54 -7.01 13.87
C ARG A 15 -19.56 -5.74 14.72
N LEU A 16 -18.42 -5.05 14.83
CA LEU A 16 -18.32 -3.80 15.60
C LEU A 16 -19.17 -2.69 14.96
N TYR A 17 -19.14 -2.55 13.62
CA TYR A 17 -19.97 -1.58 12.92
C TYR A 17 -21.47 -1.93 12.99
N GLU A 18 -21.85 -3.17 12.74
CA GLU A 18 -23.25 -3.63 12.86
C GLU A 18 -23.85 -3.33 14.24
N GLY A 19 -23.06 -3.48 15.32
CA GLY A 19 -23.47 -3.19 16.69
C GLY A 19 -23.50 -1.70 17.05
N SER A 20 -22.85 -0.83 16.26
CA SER A 20 -22.65 0.59 16.61
C SER A 20 -23.72 1.54 16.04
N GLY A 21 -24.45 1.12 15.01
CA GLY A 21 -25.38 1.99 14.26
C GLY A 21 -24.69 2.99 13.32
N PHE A 22 -23.35 2.97 13.21
CA PHE A 22 -22.60 3.78 12.25
C PHE A 22 -22.31 2.98 10.97
N ALA A 23 -22.32 3.65 9.83
CA ALA A 23 -21.88 3.05 8.58
C ALA A 23 -20.34 2.99 8.51
N ALA A 24 -19.79 1.85 8.08
CA ALA A 24 -18.41 1.78 7.66
C ALA A 24 -18.27 2.59 6.36
N GLY A 25 -17.30 3.50 6.27
CA GLY A 25 -17.02 4.15 4.99
C GLY A 25 -17.08 5.67 4.95
N THR A 26 -16.84 6.36 6.07
CA THR A 26 -16.46 7.78 5.99
C THR A 26 -15.06 7.87 5.38
N PRO A 27 -14.77 8.85 4.51
CA PRO A 27 -13.47 9.00 3.85
C PRO A 27 -12.42 9.57 4.81
N VAL A 28 -12.11 8.81 5.85
CA VAL A 28 -11.00 9.05 6.76
C VAL A 28 -10.06 7.86 6.68
N ALA A 29 -8.88 8.09 6.15
CA ALA A 29 -7.83 7.09 6.11
C ALA A 29 -7.12 7.01 7.47
N HIS A 30 -6.80 5.80 7.92
CA HIS A 30 -6.11 5.57 9.18
C HIS A 30 -4.97 4.58 9.02
N LYS A 31 -3.84 4.85 9.63
CA LYS A 31 -2.74 3.90 9.76
C LYS A 31 -2.09 4.05 11.13
N VAL A 32 -1.71 2.93 11.71
CA VAL A 32 -0.82 2.89 12.87
C VAL A 32 0.44 2.14 12.44
N LEU A 33 1.60 2.70 12.72
CA LEU A 33 2.90 2.06 12.55
C LEU A 33 3.48 1.78 13.94
N LEU A 34 3.89 0.54 14.18
CA LEU A 34 4.39 0.06 15.45
C LEU A 34 5.84 -0.41 15.33
N GLU A 35 6.69 0.05 16.27
CA GLU A 35 8.07 -0.47 16.41
C GLU A 35 8.07 -1.98 16.61
N GLY A 36 8.92 -2.68 15.84
CA GLY A 36 9.03 -4.14 15.87
C GLY A 36 7.95 -4.88 15.06
N VAL A 37 6.99 -4.17 14.45
CA VAL A 37 5.97 -4.74 13.55
C VAL A 37 6.09 -4.13 12.16
N ASP A 38 5.95 -2.81 12.04
CA ASP A 38 5.99 -2.09 10.76
C ASP A 38 7.38 -1.52 10.43
N PHE A 39 8.24 -1.36 11.44
CA PHE A 39 9.61 -0.83 11.28
C PHE A 39 10.52 -1.24 12.43
N ASN A 40 11.84 -1.15 12.19
CA ASN A 40 12.86 -1.38 13.20
C ASN A 40 13.73 -0.13 13.32
N LEU A 41 13.76 0.49 14.51
CA LEU A 41 14.53 1.74 14.79
C LEU A 41 16.04 1.57 14.62
N VAL A 42 16.58 0.35 14.62
CA VAL A 42 18.03 0.13 14.45
C VAL A 42 18.52 0.55 13.08
N TYR A 43 17.68 0.34 12.04
CA TYR A 43 18.07 0.64 10.66
C TYR A 43 17.14 1.57 9.91
N PHE A 44 15.95 1.88 10.47
CA PHE A 44 14.98 2.71 9.75
C PHE A 44 15.27 4.21 9.99
N PRO A 45 15.60 5.00 8.94
CA PRO A 45 15.82 6.43 9.11
C PRO A 45 14.54 7.14 9.57
N LEU A 46 14.61 7.87 10.68
CA LEU A 46 13.44 8.49 11.33
C LEU A 46 12.67 9.45 10.42
N LYS A 47 13.36 10.21 9.58
CA LYS A 47 12.75 11.10 8.61
C LYS A 47 11.97 10.33 7.55
N HIS A 48 12.48 9.19 7.06
CA HIS A 48 11.77 8.33 6.12
C HIS A 48 10.55 7.67 6.79
N LEU A 49 10.65 7.32 8.06
CA LEU A 49 9.54 6.76 8.82
C LEU A 49 8.35 7.72 8.91
N GLY A 50 8.63 9.00 9.23
CA GLY A 50 7.60 10.04 9.20
C GLY A 50 6.97 10.23 7.82
N HIS A 51 7.78 10.21 6.75
CA HIS A 51 7.29 10.29 5.37
C HIS A 51 6.40 9.09 5.02
N LYS A 52 6.86 7.87 5.30
CA LYS A 52 6.13 6.61 5.03
C LYS A 52 4.75 6.59 5.71
N ALA A 53 4.66 7.07 6.96
CA ALA A 53 3.40 7.16 7.69
C ALA A 53 2.36 8.03 6.95
N VAL A 54 2.79 9.17 6.41
CA VAL A 54 1.91 10.06 5.63
C VAL A 54 1.55 9.43 4.28
N THR A 55 2.52 8.82 3.59
CA THR A 55 2.27 8.11 2.31
C THR A 55 1.19 7.04 2.46
N ALA A 56 1.20 6.29 3.56
CA ALA A 56 0.24 5.22 3.82
C ALA A 56 -1.22 5.71 3.84
N VAL A 57 -1.51 6.83 4.51
CA VAL A 57 -2.87 7.38 4.56
C VAL A 57 -3.23 8.18 3.31
N THR A 58 -2.24 8.83 2.69
CA THR A 58 -2.45 9.56 1.44
C THR A 58 -2.84 8.61 0.29
N GLY A 59 -2.19 7.45 0.20
CA GLY A 59 -2.52 6.46 -0.81
C GLY A 59 -3.95 5.93 -0.68
N GLU A 60 -4.47 5.78 0.54
CA GLU A 60 -5.88 5.44 0.75
C GLU A 60 -6.81 6.55 0.23
N LEU A 61 -6.50 7.84 0.48
CA LEU A 61 -7.27 8.96 -0.07
C LEU A 61 -7.22 8.98 -1.61
N PHE A 62 -6.04 8.81 -2.20
CA PHE A 62 -5.86 8.76 -3.64
C PHE A 62 -6.64 7.61 -4.29
N SER A 63 -6.64 6.43 -3.66
CA SER A 63 -7.40 5.27 -4.15
C SER A 63 -8.91 5.53 -4.21
N LEU A 64 -9.40 6.42 -3.36
CA LEU A 64 -10.80 6.87 -3.30
C LEU A 64 -11.07 8.13 -4.13
N LEU A 65 -10.06 8.69 -4.79
CA LEU A 65 -10.11 9.94 -5.57
C LEU A 65 -10.42 11.17 -4.69
N TYR A 66 -9.70 11.30 -3.58
CA TYR A 66 -9.75 12.47 -2.71
C TYR A 66 -8.46 13.27 -2.78
N HIS A 67 -8.57 14.60 -2.81
CA HIS A 67 -7.46 15.52 -2.58
C HIS A 67 -7.19 15.63 -1.08
N PRO A 68 -5.96 15.45 -0.58
CA PRO A 68 -5.64 15.57 0.82
C PRO A 68 -5.95 16.97 1.36
N GLU A 69 -6.52 17.05 2.58
CA GLU A 69 -6.83 18.33 3.20
C GLU A 69 -6.30 18.41 4.63
N THR A 70 -6.62 17.45 5.48
CA THR A 70 -6.24 17.46 6.88
C THR A 70 -5.51 16.17 7.25
N LEU A 71 -4.38 16.33 7.93
CA LEU A 71 -3.58 15.25 8.49
C LEU A 71 -3.52 15.40 10.01
N SER A 72 -3.84 14.35 10.74
CA SER A 72 -3.69 14.29 12.20
C SER A 72 -2.67 13.21 12.56
N VAL A 73 -1.70 13.57 13.38
CA VAL A 73 -0.59 12.70 13.80
C VAL A 73 -0.54 12.62 15.31
N VAL A 74 -0.45 11.43 15.85
CA VAL A 74 -0.17 11.18 17.27
C VAL A 74 1.07 10.31 17.36
N LEU A 75 2.11 10.78 18.05
CA LEU A 75 3.32 10.02 18.34
C LEU A 75 3.29 9.49 19.76
N GLY A 76 3.30 8.18 19.92
CA GLY A 76 3.60 7.51 21.17
C GLY A 76 5.12 7.40 21.34
N VAL A 77 5.73 8.34 22.08
CA VAL A 77 7.18 8.46 22.20
C VAL A 77 7.70 7.61 23.35
N SER A 78 8.62 6.70 23.05
CA SER A 78 9.29 5.88 24.05
C SER A 78 10.47 6.64 24.68
N ALA A 79 10.82 6.27 25.92
CA ALA A 79 11.99 6.83 26.62
C ALA A 79 13.34 6.54 25.93
N LYS A 80 13.37 5.74 24.86
CA LYS A 80 14.56 5.47 24.04
C LYS A 80 14.88 6.60 23.07
N LEU A 81 13.90 7.49 22.79
CA LEU A 81 14.05 8.58 21.82
C LEU A 81 14.27 9.90 22.54
N ASP A 82 15.22 10.67 22.03
CA ASP A 82 15.45 12.07 22.44
C ASP A 82 14.66 13.05 21.56
N TYR A 83 14.67 14.33 21.93
CA TYR A 83 13.94 15.37 21.20
C TYR A 83 14.39 15.51 19.74
N PRO A 84 15.70 15.55 19.40
CA PRO A 84 16.17 15.60 18.01
C PRO A 84 15.62 14.45 17.15
N GLN A 85 15.55 13.24 17.70
CA GLN A 85 15.00 12.08 16.99
C GLN A 85 13.50 12.22 16.71
N VAL A 86 12.72 12.73 17.65
CA VAL A 86 11.29 13.05 17.45
C VAL A 86 11.13 14.15 16.41
N GLU A 87 12.01 15.15 16.43
CA GLU A 87 12.03 16.22 15.43
C GLU A 87 12.32 15.70 14.01
N GLU A 88 13.21 14.74 13.84
CA GLU A 88 13.46 14.09 12.55
C GLU A 88 12.22 13.39 12.01
N ILE A 89 11.47 12.66 12.85
CA ILE A 89 10.19 12.05 12.45
C ILE A 89 9.23 13.14 11.97
N TRP A 90 9.11 14.22 12.74
CA TRP A 90 8.23 15.33 12.40
C TRP A 90 8.64 16.04 11.11
N GLN A 91 9.92 16.19 10.85
CA GLN A 91 10.44 16.70 9.57
C GLN A 91 10.02 15.81 8.40
N GLY A 92 10.05 14.48 8.57
CA GLY A 92 9.54 13.53 7.59
C GLY A 92 8.05 13.70 7.31
N VAL A 93 7.25 13.79 8.37
CA VAL A 93 5.81 14.04 8.29
C VAL A 93 5.50 15.33 7.54
N THR A 94 6.12 16.44 7.96
CA THR A 94 5.84 17.76 7.35
C THR A 94 6.36 17.87 5.92
N THR A 95 7.43 17.16 5.57
CA THR A 95 7.93 17.09 4.18
C THR A 95 6.90 16.39 3.31
N ALA A 96 6.44 15.20 3.70
CA ALA A 96 5.42 14.47 2.95
C ALA A 96 4.07 15.20 2.90
N ALA A 97 3.65 15.82 4.01
CA ALA A 97 2.42 16.60 4.04
C ALA A 97 2.43 17.75 3.03
N LYS A 98 3.57 18.45 2.89
CA LYS A 98 3.75 19.51 1.87
C LYS A 98 3.76 18.94 0.46
N GLU A 99 4.46 17.82 0.24
CA GLU A 99 4.55 17.14 -1.04
C GLU A 99 3.17 16.69 -1.55
N TYR A 100 2.35 16.13 -0.67
CA TYR A 100 1.00 15.67 -0.99
C TYR A 100 -0.10 16.74 -0.89
N GLY A 101 0.26 17.99 -0.58
CA GLY A 101 -0.65 19.13 -0.61
C GLY A 101 -1.64 19.25 0.56
N TYR A 102 -1.32 18.68 1.73
CA TYR A 102 -2.13 18.89 2.94
C TYR A 102 -2.18 20.36 3.35
N LYS A 103 -3.38 20.84 3.64
CA LYS A 103 -3.62 22.24 4.08
C LYS A 103 -3.44 22.39 5.59
N ASN A 104 -3.84 21.38 6.35
CA ASN A 104 -3.83 21.38 7.81
C ASN A 104 -3.10 20.15 8.34
N VAL A 105 -2.20 20.36 9.29
CA VAL A 105 -1.48 19.27 9.96
C VAL A 105 -1.51 19.50 11.46
N SER A 106 -1.95 18.49 12.22
CA SER A 106 -1.95 18.51 13.69
C SER A 106 -1.03 17.44 14.26
N LEU A 107 -0.42 17.72 15.40
CA LEU A 107 0.47 16.81 16.12
C LEU A 107 0.08 16.76 17.59
N ASP A 108 0.03 15.54 18.14
CA ASP A 108 -0.01 15.29 19.58
C ASP A 108 1.10 14.30 19.98
N LEU A 109 1.61 14.43 21.21
CA LEU A 109 2.67 13.58 21.76
C LEU A 109 2.17 12.88 23.01
N GLN A 110 2.32 11.55 23.04
CA GLN A 110 1.94 10.72 24.17
C GLN A 110 3.12 9.85 24.62
N PRO A 111 3.29 9.59 25.93
CA PRO A 111 4.30 8.64 26.38
C PRO A 111 3.94 7.22 25.98
N SER A 112 4.92 6.44 25.52
CA SER A 112 4.75 5.02 25.19
C SER A 112 5.77 4.17 25.95
N LYS A 113 5.29 3.07 26.56
CA LYS A 113 6.14 2.06 27.18
C LYS A 113 6.55 0.94 26.23
N ASN A 114 5.85 0.77 25.11
CA ASN A 114 5.98 -0.35 24.19
C ASN A 114 6.74 0.03 22.90
N GLY A 115 7.63 1.01 22.94
CA GLY A 115 8.35 1.49 21.78
C GLY A 115 7.67 2.68 21.11
N LEU A 116 8.18 3.08 19.94
CA LEU A 116 7.61 4.15 19.13
C LEU A 116 6.31 3.66 18.46
N CYS A 117 5.27 4.47 18.58
CA CYS A 117 4.00 4.28 17.87
C CYS A 117 3.69 5.55 17.07
N ILE A 118 3.37 5.41 15.79
CA ILE A 118 2.96 6.52 14.93
C ILE A 118 1.54 6.25 14.47
N SER A 119 0.58 7.00 15.00
CA SER A 119 -0.80 6.97 14.53
C SER A 119 -1.06 8.16 13.62
N VAL A 120 -1.54 7.90 12.41
CA VAL A 120 -1.87 8.92 11.43
C VAL A 120 -3.30 8.72 10.95
N SER A 121 -4.00 9.83 10.78
CA SER A 121 -5.33 9.88 10.17
C SER A 121 -5.38 11.02 9.19
N ALA A 122 -6.02 10.80 8.05
CA ALA A 122 -6.13 11.80 7.01
C ALA A 122 -7.55 11.89 6.47
N SER A 123 -8.00 13.10 6.16
CA SER A 123 -9.22 13.37 5.42
C SER A 123 -8.93 14.29 4.24
N GLY A 124 -9.82 14.31 3.27
CA GLY A 124 -9.64 15.08 2.06
C GLY A 124 -10.94 15.55 1.45
N GLU A 125 -10.83 16.39 0.45
CA GLU A 125 -11.92 16.86 -0.37
C GLU A 125 -12.17 15.89 -1.52
N ARG A 126 -13.41 15.60 -1.78
CA ARG A 126 -13.79 14.70 -2.87
C ARG A 126 -13.41 15.32 -4.22
N SER A 127 -12.79 14.55 -5.08
CA SER A 127 -12.51 14.94 -6.45
C SER A 127 -13.81 15.30 -7.20
N LYS A 128 -13.75 16.31 -8.07
CA LYS A 128 -14.85 16.72 -8.94
C LYS A 128 -15.36 15.57 -9.82
N LEU A 129 -14.50 14.61 -10.19
CA LEU A 129 -14.89 13.41 -10.93
C LEU A 129 -15.92 12.57 -10.17
N THR A 130 -15.89 12.57 -8.85
CA THR A 130 -16.78 11.74 -8.03
C THR A 130 -18.12 12.42 -7.75
N GLU A 131 -18.28 13.69 -8.08
CA GLU A 131 -19.58 14.36 -8.17
C GLU A 131 -20.36 13.82 -9.38
N VAL A 132 -19.66 13.48 -10.45
CA VAL A 132 -20.17 12.65 -11.54
C VAL A 132 -20.18 11.21 -11.02
N ARG A 133 -21.29 10.52 -11.15
CA ARG A 133 -21.47 9.13 -10.69
C ARG A 133 -20.31 8.25 -11.20
N ARG A 134 -19.56 7.61 -10.29
CA ARG A 134 -18.54 6.62 -10.67
C ARG A 134 -19.13 5.60 -11.66
N PRO A 135 -18.43 5.24 -12.75
CA PRO A 135 -18.89 4.23 -13.69
C PRO A 135 -19.11 2.90 -12.94
N LYS A 136 -20.09 2.15 -13.35
CA LYS A 136 -20.26 0.79 -12.84
C LYS A 136 -19.12 -0.07 -13.38
N PRO A 137 -18.52 -0.93 -12.55
CA PRO A 137 -17.52 -1.88 -13.04
C PRO A 137 -18.16 -2.90 -14.00
N HIS A 138 -17.38 -3.33 -14.99
CA HIS A 138 -17.78 -4.33 -15.98
C HIS A 138 -16.69 -5.39 -16.15
N ILE A 139 -17.10 -6.57 -16.64
CA ILE A 139 -16.17 -7.61 -17.06
C ILE A 139 -15.21 -7.04 -18.12
N LYS A 140 -13.91 -7.39 -18.01
CA LYS A 140 -12.80 -6.90 -18.81
C LYS A 140 -12.30 -5.48 -18.47
N ASP A 141 -12.92 -4.77 -17.51
CA ASP A 141 -12.30 -3.56 -16.99
C ASP A 141 -10.91 -3.89 -16.42
N LEU A 142 -9.97 -2.98 -16.62
CA LEU A 142 -8.54 -3.24 -16.45
C LEU A 142 -8.12 -3.07 -15.00
N LEU A 143 -7.29 -3.97 -14.50
CA LEU A 143 -6.55 -3.80 -13.24
C LEU A 143 -5.23 -3.12 -13.56
N CYS A 144 -5.09 -1.87 -13.11
CA CYS A 144 -3.93 -1.02 -13.38
C CYS A 144 -3.22 -0.69 -12.06
N VAL A 145 -1.93 -1.00 -11.97
CA VAL A 145 -1.10 -0.72 -10.79
C VAL A 145 -0.09 0.37 -11.06
N SER A 146 0.14 1.24 -10.09
CA SER A 146 1.25 2.18 -10.12
C SER A 146 2.55 1.51 -9.64
N GLY A 147 3.69 2.01 -10.08
CA GLY A 147 5.01 1.63 -9.55
C GLY A 147 5.39 0.16 -9.69
N ARG A 148 6.28 -0.29 -8.81
CA ARG A 148 6.85 -1.64 -8.81
C ARG A 148 6.38 -2.41 -7.58
N LEU A 149 6.06 -3.70 -7.75
CA LEU A 149 5.50 -4.54 -6.70
C LEU A 149 6.52 -5.55 -6.16
N GLY A 150 6.38 -5.87 -4.86
CA GLY A 150 7.29 -6.74 -4.12
C GLY A 150 8.65 -6.10 -3.82
N ALA A 151 8.89 -4.89 -4.31
CA ALA A 151 10.14 -4.17 -4.12
C ALA A 151 10.37 -3.82 -2.65
N ALA A 152 9.33 -3.36 -1.94
CA ALA A 152 9.44 -3.01 -0.53
C ALA A 152 9.74 -4.23 0.34
N TYR A 153 9.06 -5.35 0.13
CA TYR A 153 9.33 -6.58 0.87
C TYR A 153 10.75 -7.09 0.64
N LEU A 154 11.22 -7.12 -0.61
CA LEU A 154 12.60 -7.51 -0.91
C LEU A 154 13.61 -6.54 -0.30
N GLY A 155 13.32 -5.24 -0.30
CA GLY A 155 14.13 -4.22 0.37
C GLY A 155 14.20 -4.41 1.88
N GLN A 156 13.09 -4.76 2.52
CA GLN A 156 13.05 -5.15 3.93
C GLN A 156 13.96 -6.35 4.19
N CYS A 157 13.88 -7.40 3.37
CA CYS A 157 14.73 -8.58 3.51
C CYS A 157 16.24 -8.24 3.40
N VAL A 158 16.61 -7.27 2.57
CA VAL A 158 18.01 -6.77 2.50
C VAL A 158 18.39 -6.10 3.82
N MET A 159 17.55 -5.22 4.36
CA MET A 159 17.82 -4.49 5.61
C MET A 159 17.93 -5.44 6.81
N GLU A 160 17.03 -6.40 6.93
CA GLU A 160 17.05 -7.40 8.00
C GLU A 160 18.33 -8.26 7.95
N ARG A 161 18.71 -8.70 6.75
CA ARG A 161 19.93 -9.46 6.54
C ARG A 161 21.20 -8.64 6.86
N GLU A 162 21.24 -7.37 6.49
CA GLU A 162 22.36 -6.50 6.84
C GLU A 162 22.44 -6.23 8.34
N LEU A 163 21.31 -6.15 9.04
CA LEU A 163 21.28 -6.08 10.49
C LEU A 163 21.93 -7.32 11.13
N GLU A 164 21.54 -8.53 10.70
CA GLU A 164 22.14 -9.78 11.19
C GLU A 164 23.66 -9.85 10.95
N ARG A 165 24.10 -9.36 9.78
CA ARG A 165 25.54 -9.30 9.44
C ARG A 165 26.28 -8.29 10.29
N PHE A 166 25.68 -7.13 10.51
CA PHE A 166 26.25 -6.09 11.38
C PHE A 166 26.46 -6.60 12.81
N GLU A 167 25.48 -7.32 13.35
CA GLU A 167 25.58 -7.93 14.69
C GLU A 167 26.71 -8.99 14.77
N LYS A 168 27.03 -9.66 13.65
CA LYS A 168 28.13 -10.61 13.53
C LYS A 168 29.48 -9.97 13.18
N GLY A 169 29.51 -8.64 12.93
CA GLY A 169 30.71 -7.92 12.49
C GLY A 169 31.08 -8.17 11.02
N GLU A 170 30.15 -8.66 10.20
CA GLU A 170 30.34 -9.04 8.78
C GLU A 170 29.64 -8.10 7.80
N SER A 171 29.19 -6.91 8.23
CA SER A 171 28.43 -5.97 7.39
C SER A 171 29.20 -5.57 6.11
N ASP A 172 28.51 -5.62 4.96
CA ASP A 172 29.05 -5.18 3.67
C ASP A 172 28.11 -4.16 3.01
N ARG A 173 28.47 -2.89 3.08
CA ARG A 173 27.74 -1.77 2.48
C ARG A 173 27.52 -1.90 0.96
N LYS A 174 28.30 -2.74 0.27
CA LYS A 174 28.14 -2.96 -1.17
C LYS A 174 26.81 -3.61 -1.52
N GLU A 175 26.28 -4.45 -0.64
CA GLU A 175 24.98 -5.09 -0.85
C GLU A 175 23.84 -4.07 -0.78
N LEU A 176 23.88 -3.12 0.16
CA LEU A 176 22.92 -2.03 0.25
C LEU A 176 22.95 -1.14 -1.01
N GLU A 177 24.14 -0.82 -1.52
CA GLU A 177 24.30 -0.05 -2.77
C GLU A 177 23.77 -0.83 -4.00
N GLN A 178 24.03 -2.12 -4.08
CA GLN A 178 23.54 -2.97 -5.17
C GLN A 178 22.01 -2.99 -5.24
N TYR A 179 21.34 -3.05 -4.09
CA TYR A 179 19.89 -3.15 -3.97
C TYR A 179 19.22 -1.86 -3.50
N LYS A 180 19.87 -0.70 -3.68
CA LYS A 180 19.38 0.60 -3.19
C LYS A 180 17.96 0.95 -3.62
N MET A 181 17.53 0.53 -4.82
CA MET A 181 16.17 0.79 -5.31
C MET A 181 15.13 0.00 -4.51
N LEU A 182 15.41 -1.27 -4.21
CA LEU A 182 14.56 -2.12 -3.38
C LEU A 182 14.50 -1.60 -1.94
N VAL A 183 15.66 -1.26 -1.36
CA VAL A 183 15.76 -0.66 -0.02
C VAL A 183 15.01 0.68 0.03
N GLY A 184 15.15 1.50 -1.02
CA GLY A 184 14.44 2.77 -1.14
C GLY A 184 12.93 2.59 -1.14
N ALA A 185 12.41 1.60 -1.88
CA ALA A 185 10.99 1.29 -1.94
C ALA A 185 10.40 0.92 -0.56
N TYR A 186 11.18 0.22 0.28
CA TYR A 186 10.77 -0.10 1.65
C TYR A 186 10.82 1.10 2.59
N LEU A 187 11.95 1.85 2.57
CA LEU A 187 12.20 2.94 3.51
C LEU A 187 11.37 4.20 3.19
N LYS A 188 11.19 4.50 1.92
CA LYS A 188 10.50 5.72 1.45
C LYS A 188 9.64 5.39 0.22
N PRO A 189 8.48 4.73 0.40
CA PRO A 189 7.54 4.54 -0.69
C PRO A 189 7.04 5.88 -1.21
N GLU A 190 6.87 6.01 -2.53
CA GLU A 190 6.49 7.24 -3.20
C GLU A 190 5.21 7.04 -4.02
N LEU A 191 4.33 8.05 -3.97
CA LEU A 191 3.13 8.16 -4.78
C LEU A 191 3.21 9.41 -5.63
N ASP A 192 2.59 9.40 -6.81
CA ASP A 192 2.44 10.62 -7.61
C ASP A 192 1.46 11.58 -6.92
N PRO A 193 1.93 12.74 -6.38
CA PRO A 193 1.07 13.67 -5.66
C PRO A 193 -0.01 14.30 -6.54
N GLY A 194 0.20 14.31 -7.87
CA GLY A 194 -0.73 14.86 -8.85
C GLY A 194 -1.74 13.87 -9.40
N ILE A 195 -1.75 12.61 -8.95
CA ILE A 195 -2.52 11.55 -9.62
C ILE A 195 -4.02 11.84 -9.73
N VAL A 196 -4.64 12.38 -8.68
CA VAL A 196 -6.07 12.71 -8.70
C VAL A 196 -6.37 13.83 -9.69
N GLY A 197 -5.54 14.90 -9.70
CA GLY A 197 -5.66 15.99 -10.67
C GLY A 197 -5.44 15.55 -12.10
N LYS A 198 -4.46 14.66 -12.35
CA LYS A 198 -4.22 14.07 -13.69
C LYS A 198 -5.41 13.26 -14.19
N LEU A 199 -6.06 12.49 -13.29
CA LEU A 199 -7.29 11.76 -13.62
C LEU A 199 -8.43 12.73 -13.94
N GLU A 200 -8.54 13.84 -13.20
CA GLU A 200 -9.51 14.91 -13.48
C GLU A 200 -9.30 15.55 -14.86
N GLU A 201 -8.07 15.95 -15.16
CA GLU A 201 -7.70 16.54 -16.45
C GLU A 201 -7.92 15.58 -17.62
N ALA A 202 -7.66 14.31 -17.41
CA ALA A 202 -7.90 13.27 -18.39
C ALA A 202 -9.37 12.81 -18.43
N GLU A 203 -10.26 13.31 -17.56
CA GLU A 203 -11.65 12.86 -17.46
C GLU A 203 -11.78 11.33 -17.39
N ILE A 204 -10.84 10.67 -16.72
CA ILE A 204 -10.84 9.20 -16.49
C ILE A 204 -11.27 8.93 -15.06
N ILE A 205 -12.36 8.19 -14.90
CA ILE A 205 -12.89 7.83 -13.59
C ILE A 205 -12.73 6.32 -13.37
N PRO A 206 -11.77 5.87 -12.55
CA PRO A 206 -11.72 4.47 -12.13
C PRO A 206 -13.01 4.02 -11.46
N SER A 207 -13.53 2.87 -11.84
CA SER A 207 -14.75 2.30 -11.25
C SER A 207 -14.57 1.82 -9.82
N ALA A 208 -13.33 1.41 -9.45
CA ALA A 208 -12.91 1.05 -8.11
C ALA A 208 -11.42 1.37 -7.92
N GLY A 209 -10.97 1.39 -6.68
CA GLY A 209 -9.55 1.54 -6.36
C GLY A 209 -9.23 1.17 -4.92
N CYS A 210 -7.98 0.80 -4.67
CA CYS A 210 -7.45 0.58 -3.33
C CYS A 210 -5.92 0.78 -3.30
N LEU A 211 -5.39 0.98 -2.10
CA LEU A 211 -3.95 1.02 -1.86
C LEU A 211 -3.43 -0.41 -1.64
N ILE A 212 -2.31 -0.77 -2.27
CA ILE A 212 -1.64 -2.06 -2.09
C ILE A 212 -0.76 -1.98 -0.84
N THR A 213 -1.23 -2.52 0.28
CA THR A 213 -0.55 -2.50 1.59
C THR A 213 -0.06 -3.88 2.04
N HIS A 214 -0.81 -4.94 1.73
CA HIS A 214 -0.52 -6.32 2.13
C HIS A 214 -0.22 -7.22 0.92
N GLY A 215 0.25 -6.61 -0.18
CA GLY A 215 0.50 -7.27 -1.45
C GLY A 215 -0.68 -7.20 -2.42
N LEU A 216 -0.39 -7.57 -3.67
CA LEU A 216 -1.35 -7.47 -4.76
C LEU A 216 -2.55 -8.42 -4.57
N ALA A 217 -2.35 -9.59 -3.97
CA ALA A 217 -3.41 -10.57 -3.75
C ALA A 217 -4.52 -10.02 -2.84
N ASP A 218 -4.15 -9.38 -1.71
CA ASP A 218 -5.09 -8.70 -0.83
C ASP A 218 -5.83 -7.57 -1.55
N ALA A 219 -5.09 -6.74 -2.29
CA ALA A 219 -5.68 -5.62 -3.02
C ALA A 219 -6.70 -6.08 -4.07
N VAL A 220 -6.40 -7.14 -4.83
CA VAL A 220 -7.30 -7.72 -5.83
C VAL A 220 -8.55 -8.33 -5.19
N LYS A 221 -8.40 -9.02 -4.06
CA LYS A 221 -9.56 -9.53 -3.30
C LYS A 221 -10.45 -8.39 -2.79
N ARG A 222 -9.87 -7.29 -2.30
CA ARG A 222 -10.65 -6.09 -1.90
C ARG A 222 -11.38 -5.47 -3.10
N ILE A 223 -10.75 -5.41 -4.28
CA ILE A 223 -11.42 -4.96 -5.51
C ILE A 223 -12.57 -5.89 -5.88
N ALA A 224 -12.37 -7.20 -5.81
CA ALA A 224 -13.43 -8.18 -6.10
C ALA A 224 -14.64 -7.98 -5.18
N GLU A 225 -14.43 -7.73 -3.88
CA GLU A 225 -15.52 -7.40 -2.95
C GLU A 225 -16.23 -6.08 -3.26
N GLN A 226 -15.43 -5.03 -3.57
CA GLN A 226 -15.99 -3.71 -3.90
C GLN A 226 -16.88 -3.75 -5.17
N THR A 227 -16.48 -4.57 -6.13
CA THR A 227 -17.10 -4.61 -7.46
C THR A 227 -18.15 -5.70 -7.61
N GLY A 228 -18.08 -6.77 -6.83
CA GLY A 228 -18.89 -7.98 -6.97
C GLY A 228 -18.47 -8.87 -8.14
N PHE A 229 -17.28 -8.61 -8.75
CA PHE A 229 -16.71 -9.37 -9.85
C PHE A 229 -15.54 -10.24 -9.40
N GLY A 230 -15.25 -11.30 -10.17
CA GLY A 230 -13.97 -11.98 -10.09
C GLY A 230 -12.85 -11.15 -10.74
N ALA A 231 -11.60 -11.61 -10.60
CA ALA A 231 -10.45 -10.92 -11.17
C ALA A 231 -9.38 -11.91 -11.63
N LYS A 232 -8.74 -11.60 -12.76
CA LYS A 232 -7.58 -12.33 -13.29
C LYS A 232 -6.36 -11.41 -13.28
N VAL A 233 -5.29 -11.84 -12.61
CA VAL A 233 -3.98 -11.19 -12.61
C VAL A 233 -3.02 -12.05 -13.40
N TYR A 234 -2.22 -11.47 -14.28
CA TYR A 234 -1.24 -12.20 -15.11
C TYR A 234 0.16 -12.06 -14.49
N ALA A 235 0.79 -13.18 -14.17
CA ALA A 235 2.08 -13.20 -13.50
C ALA A 235 3.19 -12.52 -14.33
N ASP A 236 3.15 -12.66 -15.66
CA ASP A 236 4.07 -12.06 -16.61
C ASP A 236 3.88 -10.56 -16.85
N ARG A 237 2.81 -9.97 -16.29
CA ARG A 237 2.50 -8.54 -16.38
C ARG A 237 2.73 -7.77 -15.07
N ILE A 238 3.12 -8.45 -14.01
CA ILE A 238 3.43 -7.79 -12.74
C ILE A 238 4.72 -6.97 -12.93
N PRO A 239 4.70 -5.66 -12.61
CA PRO A 239 5.88 -4.82 -12.75
C PRO A 239 6.84 -5.05 -11.58
N PHE A 240 8.05 -5.49 -11.87
CA PHE A 240 9.12 -5.71 -10.90
C PHE A 240 10.22 -4.65 -11.01
N GLU A 241 10.91 -4.39 -9.90
CA GLU A 241 12.17 -3.66 -9.92
C GLU A 241 13.28 -4.55 -10.53
N GLY A 242 14.21 -3.93 -11.27
CA GLY A 242 15.17 -4.67 -12.10
C GLY A 242 15.97 -5.76 -11.38
N ASN A 243 16.33 -5.53 -10.11
CA ASN A 243 17.13 -6.48 -9.32
C ASN A 243 16.30 -7.51 -8.52
N SER A 244 14.97 -7.51 -8.65
CA SER A 244 14.09 -8.38 -7.86
C SER A 244 14.36 -9.87 -8.08
N PHE A 245 14.55 -10.29 -9.34
CA PHE A 245 14.82 -11.70 -9.66
C PHE A 245 16.24 -12.16 -9.27
N GLU A 246 17.22 -11.26 -9.35
CA GLU A 246 18.59 -11.56 -8.90
C GLU A 246 18.61 -11.76 -7.38
N LEU A 247 18.03 -10.82 -6.64
CA LEU A 247 17.92 -10.90 -5.18
C LEU A 247 17.07 -12.10 -4.74
N GLY A 248 15.95 -12.35 -5.43
CA GLY A 248 15.09 -13.51 -5.15
C GLY A 248 15.87 -14.83 -5.22
N ARG A 249 16.67 -15.04 -6.27
CA ARG A 249 17.55 -16.23 -6.36
C ARG A 249 18.57 -16.28 -5.21
N LYS A 250 19.18 -15.16 -4.85
CA LYS A 250 20.16 -15.09 -3.77
C LYS A 250 19.57 -15.40 -2.39
N LEU A 251 18.33 -15.00 -2.14
CA LEU A 251 17.62 -15.22 -0.89
C LEU A 251 16.72 -16.46 -0.89
N ASN A 252 16.65 -17.18 -2.00
CA ASN A 252 15.69 -18.27 -2.23
C ASN A 252 14.23 -17.83 -2.00
N LEU A 253 13.90 -16.65 -2.51
CA LEU A 253 12.56 -16.04 -2.49
C LEU A 253 12.04 -15.93 -3.93
N ASP A 254 10.75 -16.21 -4.12
CA ASP A 254 10.10 -15.98 -5.40
C ASP A 254 9.58 -14.53 -5.48
N PRO A 255 10.05 -13.71 -6.45
CA PRO A 255 9.60 -12.34 -6.62
C PRO A 255 8.09 -12.20 -6.89
N VAL A 256 7.48 -13.17 -7.55
CA VAL A 256 6.02 -13.16 -7.77
C VAL A 256 5.30 -13.30 -6.43
N SER A 257 5.73 -14.22 -5.58
CA SER A 257 5.20 -14.36 -4.21
C SER A 257 5.43 -13.10 -3.38
N ALA A 258 6.59 -12.43 -3.53
CA ALA A 258 6.87 -11.15 -2.87
C ALA A 258 5.89 -10.05 -3.32
N ALA A 259 5.60 -9.93 -4.61
CA ALA A 259 4.63 -8.96 -5.13
C ALA A 259 3.19 -9.28 -4.69
N MET A 260 2.84 -10.57 -4.66
CA MET A 260 1.47 -10.99 -4.30
C MET A 260 1.18 -10.85 -2.80
N ASN A 261 2.17 -11.11 -1.92
CA ASN A 261 1.94 -11.27 -0.48
C ASN A 261 2.96 -10.56 0.43
N GLY A 262 3.99 -9.92 -0.11
CA GLY A 262 5.04 -9.28 0.68
C GLY A 262 4.59 -8.01 1.41
N GLY A 263 3.81 -7.19 0.72
CA GLY A 263 3.28 -5.95 1.27
C GLY A 263 4.25 -4.77 1.29
N GLU A 264 3.81 -3.68 1.91
CA GLU A 264 4.53 -2.42 2.14
C GLU A 264 4.90 -1.63 0.87
N ASP A 265 4.40 -2.03 -0.32
CA ASP A 265 4.68 -1.32 -1.58
C ASP A 265 3.98 0.06 -1.65
N TYR A 266 2.84 0.22 -0.98
CA TYR A 266 2.02 1.45 -0.97
C TYR A 266 1.76 2.01 -2.37
N GLN A 267 1.49 1.12 -3.34
CA GLN A 267 1.14 1.48 -4.70
C GLN A 267 -0.37 1.46 -4.91
N LEU A 268 -0.86 2.20 -5.90
CA LEU A 268 -2.29 2.28 -6.22
C LEU A 268 -2.71 1.14 -7.15
N LEU A 269 -3.85 0.55 -6.88
CA LEU A 269 -4.56 -0.35 -7.80
C LEU A 269 -5.88 0.32 -8.20
N TYR A 270 -6.06 0.58 -9.49
CA TYR A 270 -7.30 1.10 -10.05
C TYR A 270 -7.97 0.10 -10.98
N VAL A 271 -9.31 0.11 -10.98
CA VAL A 271 -10.13 -0.55 -12.01
C VAL A 271 -10.50 0.51 -13.04
N VAL A 272 -9.89 0.44 -14.21
CA VAL A 272 -10.09 1.39 -15.30
C VAL A 272 -11.05 0.78 -16.35
N PRO A 273 -12.13 1.48 -16.73
CA PRO A 273 -13.03 0.99 -17.77
C PRO A 273 -12.28 0.63 -19.06
N ILE A 274 -12.57 -0.53 -19.64
CA ILE A 274 -11.87 -1.01 -20.84
C ILE A 274 -11.94 -0.01 -22.01
N LEU A 275 -13.01 0.77 -22.11
CA LEU A 275 -13.17 1.80 -23.13
C LEU A 275 -12.18 2.95 -23.01
N GLU A 276 -11.62 3.17 -21.82
CA GLU A 276 -10.62 4.20 -21.57
C GLU A 276 -9.18 3.68 -21.74
N MET A 277 -8.98 2.43 -22.14
CA MET A 277 -7.67 1.77 -22.19
C MET A 277 -6.61 2.55 -22.96
N GLU A 278 -6.92 3.01 -24.18
CA GLU A 278 -5.95 3.69 -25.03
C GLU A 278 -5.56 5.04 -24.45
N LYS A 279 -6.56 5.80 -23.96
CA LYS A 279 -6.35 7.10 -23.30
C LYS A 279 -5.54 6.93 -22.02
N PHE A 280 -5.88 5.94 -21.18
CA PHE A 280 -5.18 5.65 -19.94
C PHE A 280 -3.72 5.26 -20.20
N ARG A 281 -3.44 4.37 -21.14
CA ARG A 281 -2.07 3.98 -21.50
C ARG A 281 -1.23 5.14 -22.04
N ARG A 282 -1.84 6.07 -22.77
CA ARG A 282 -1.14 7.26 -23.31
C ARG A 282 -0.79 8.24 -22.18
N ASP A 283 -1.72 8.51 -21.26
CA ASP A 283 -1.63 9.60 -20.29
C ASP A 283 -1.06 9.14 -18.93
N PHE A 284 -1.11 7.83 -18.62
CA PHE A 284 -0.67 7.23 -17.36
C PHE A 284 0.39 6.14 -17.57
N GLN A 285 1.53 6.54 -18.16
CA GLN A 285 2.63 5.61 -18.51
C GLN A 285 3.34 5.00 -17.28
N THR A 286 3.11 5.53 -16.10
CA THR A 286 3.63 4.99 -14.83
C THR A 286 2.78 3.84 -14.27
N PHE A 287 1.65 3.54 -14.92
CA PHE A 287 0.78 2.42 -14.56
C PHE A 287 0.95 1.26 -15.52
N ASP A 288 1.00 0.06 -14.94
CA ASP A 288 1.03 -1.20 -15.68
C ASP A 288 -0.32 -1.91 -15.57
N ILE A 289 -0.81 -2.46 -16.70
CA ILE A 289 -2.04 -3.26 -16.74
C ILE A 289 -1.66 -4.69 -16.37
N VAL A 290 -2.00 -5.10 -15.15
CA VAL A 290 -1.66 -6.43 -14.60
C VAL A 290 -2.75 -7.47 -14.78
N GLY A 291 -3.97 -7.05 -15.14
CA GLY A 291 -5.09 -7.97 -15.23
C GLY A 291 -6.40 -7.30 -15.63
N HIS A 292 -7.49 -7.97 -15.35
CA HIS A 292 -8.83 -7.46 -15.63
C HIS A 292 -9.89 -8.10 -14.71
N LEU A 293 -11.06 -7.46 -14.61
CA LEU A 293 -12.23 -8.03 -13.95
C LEU A 293 -12.80 -9.19 -14.77
N ALA A 294 -13.19 -10.26 -14.10
CA ALA A 294 -13.80 -11.47 -14.67
C ALA A 294 -15.21 -11.70 -14.10
N GLN A 295 -15.89 -12.74 -14.57
CA GLN A 295 -17.14 -13.17 -13.94
C GLN A 295 -16.91 -13.59 -12.50
N SER A 296 -17.90 -13.39 -11.62
CA SER A 296 -17.80 -13.70 -10.18
C SER A 296 -17.45 -15.17 -9.91
N GLU A 297 -17.92 -16.07 -10.76
CA GLU A 297 -17.70 -17.52 -10.64
C GLU A 297 -16.21 -17.92 -10.82
N VAL A 298 -15.42 -17.07 -11.47
CA VAL A 298 -13.97 -17.29 -11.63
C VAL A 298 -13.25 -17.09 -10.30
N GLY A 299 -13.83 -16.28 -9.40
CA GLY A 299 -13.13 -15.83 -8.19
C GLY A 299 -11.95 -14.91 -8.51
N THR A 300 -10.95 -14.90 -7.65
CA THR A 300 -9.71 -14.13 -7.86
C THR A 300 -8.56 -15.10 -8.14
N VAL A 301 -7.92 -14.97 -9.32
CA VAL A 301 -6.89 -15.92 -9.77
C VAL A 301 -5.64 -15.23 -10.30
N LEU A 302 -4.48 -15.88 -10.08
CA LEU A 302 -3.22 -15.60 -10.76
C LEU A 302 -3.14 -16.53 -11.98
N VAL A 303 -2.94 -15.95 -13.15
CA VAL A 303 -2.73 -16.70 -14.40
C VAL A 303 -1.23 -16.80 -14.65
N THR A 304 -0.70 -18.02 -14.69
CA THR A 304 0.72 -18.26 -15.01
C THR A 304 1.00 -18.05 -16.51
N PRO A 305 2.27 -17.92 -16.93
CA PRO A 305 2.63 -17.82 -18.34
C PRO A 305 2.14 -19.00 -19.19
N GLU A 306 1.97 -20.18 -18.58
CA GLU A 306 1.45 -21.40 -19.21
C GLU A 306 -0.09 -21.40 -19.29
N GLY A 307 -0.75 -20.37 -18.75
CA GLY A 307 -2.21 -20.23 -18.75
C GLY A 307 -2.94 -20.99 -17.62
N VAL A 308 -2.20 -21.47 -16.62
CA VAL A 308 -2.81 -22.10 -15.44
C VAL A 308 -3.38 -21.04 -14.51
N GLU A 309 -4.61 -21.21 -14.05
CA GLU A 309 -5.29 -20.33 -13.12
C GLU A 309 -5.12 -20.86 -11.67
N LEU A 310 -4.46 -20.08 -10.82
CA LEU A 310 -4.20 -20.40 -9.42
C LEU A 310 -5.03 -19.46 -8.53
N PRO A 311 -5.89 -19.95 -7.60
CA PRO A 311 -6.62 -19.10 -6.69
C PRO A 311 -5.68 -18.20 -5.88
N LEU A 312 -6.01 -16.90 -5.78
CA LEU A 312 -5.24 -15.97 -4.98
C LEU A 312 -5.43 -16.27 -3.48
N ARG A 313 -4.31 -16.39 -2.78
CA ARG A 313 -4.28 -16.50 -1.33
C ARG A 313 -3.67 -15.23 -0.76
N ALA A 314 -4.31 -14.64 0.24
CA ALA A 314 -3.84 -13.46 0.92
C ALA A 314 -3.98 -13.62 2.44
N GLN A 315 -3.03 -13.05 3.18
CA GLN A 315 -3.06 -13.10 4.63
C GLN A 315 -4.31 -12.40 5.18
N GLY A 316 -5.00 -13.01 6.12
CA GLY A 316 -6.22 -12.46 6.73
C GLY A 316 -7.52 -12.77 5.99
N TRP A 317 -7.44 -13.50 4.87
CA TRP A 317 -8.59 -14.03 4.13
C TRP A 317 -8.76 -15.52 4.40
N LYS A 318 -9.98 -15.99 4.44
CA LYS A 318 -10.25 -17.43 4.52
C LYS A 318 -9.99 -18.08 3.15
N GLU A 319 -9.69 -19.38 3.16
CA GLU A 319 -9.39 -20.10 1.90
C GLU A 319 -10.55 -20.10 0.89
N ASP A 320 -11.78 -19.94 1.36
CA ASP A 320 -13.00 -19.98 0.55
C ASP A 320 -13.54 -18.57 0.19
N GLU A 321 -12.82 -17.52 0.59
CA GLU A 321 -13.14 -16.11 0.27
C GLU A 321 -12.22 -15.60 -0.90
#